data_eeaaae251a6cc678e1c8b78fb7a0af67
#
_entry.id   eeaaae251a6cc678e1c8b78fb7a0af67
#
_cell.length_a   1.000
_cell.length_b   1.000
_cell.length_c   1.000
_cell.angle_alpha   90.00
_cell.angle_beta   90.00
_cell.angle_gamma   90.00
#
_symmetry.space_group_name_H-M   'P 1'
#
loop_
_entity.id
_entity.type
_entity.pdbx_description
1 polymer ?
#
loop_
_entity_poly.entity_id
_entity_poly.type
_entity_poly.pdbx_seq_one_letter_code
_entity_poly.pdbx_strand_id
1 'polypeptide(L)'
;MRRILNVLSSRAQRRLERIRTAPIRIHHKFRPSTQVSNGEFTWKYSTPTRETWVRAKTMFTKEPKTIDWLNTLPSKGTLWDIGASVGCFSLYAAKSRNAEVVSFEPMASTYSVLEENIHLNNLGSYIFP
;
A
#
# COMPACT_ATOMS: atom_id res chain seq x y z
N MET A 1 -7.60 -13.56 32.37
CA MET A 1 -6.40 -13.54 31.51
C MET A 1 -5.46 -12.34 31.75
N ARG A 2 -5.93 -11.11 32.05
CA ARG A 2 -5.05 -9.96 32.38
C ARG A 2 -4.20 -10.06 33.66
N ARG A 3 -4.59 -10.88 34.64
CA ARG A 3 -3.85 -11.02 35.94
C ARG A 3 -2.59 -11.87 35.87
N ILE A 4 -2.41 -12.75 34.88
CA ILE A 4 -1.24 -13.64 34.78
C ILE A 4 -0.05 -12.91 34.12
N LEU A 5 -0.28 -11.92 33.29
CA LEU A 5 0.78 -11.18 32.58
C LEU A 5 1.64 -10.28 33.48
N ASN A 6 1.12 -9.88 34.64
CA ASN A 6 1.88 -9.02 35.57
C ASN A 6 2.94 -9.75 36.42
N VAL A 7 3.01 -11.08 36.33
CA VAL A 7 3.98 -11.90 37.08
C VAL A 7 5.23 -12.22 36.24
N LEU A 8 5.18 -12.00 34.93
CA LEU A 8 6.31 -12.31 34.06
C LEU A 8 7.29 -11.14 33.97
N SER A 9 8.59 -11.47 33.98
CA SER A 9 9.63 -10.46 33.75
C SER A 9 9.43 -9.75 32.40
N SER A 10 9.88 -8.52 32.25
CA SER A 10 9.78 -7.75 31.01
C SER A 10 10.39 -8.45 29.77
N ARG A 11 11.36 -9.35 29.99
CA ARG A 11 11.93 -10.21 28.93
C ARG A 11 10.98 -11.33 28.49
N ALA A 12 10.29 -11.95 29.47
CA ALA A 12 9.31 -13.00 29.19
C ALA A 12 8.06 -12.43 28.49
N GLN A 13 7.60 -11.25 28.88
CA GLN A 13 6.50 -10.55 28.22
C GLN A 13 6.83 -10.24 26.75
N ARG A 14 8.01 -9.69 26.45
CA ARG A 14 8.48 -9.45 25.07
C ARG A 14 8.62 -10.72 24.26
N ARG A 15 9.04 -11.83 24.88
CA ARG A 15 9.14 -13.14 24.20
C ARG A 15 7.77 -13.72 23.85
N LEU A 16 6.79 -13.61 24.74
CA LEU A 16 5.40 -14.03 24.49
C LEU A 16 4.72 -13.18 23.40
N GLU A 17 4.97 -11.87 23.38
CA GLU A 17 4.48 -11.00 22.33
C GLU A 17 5.07 -11.36 20.95
N ARG A 18 6.37 -11.63 20.89
CA ARG A 18 7.03 -12.12 19.67
C ARG A 18 6.41 -13.41 19.13
N ILE A 19 6.09 -14.37 20.02
CA ILE A 19 5.46 -15.64 19.64
C ILE A 19 4.01 -15.39 19.16
N ARG A 20 3.26 -14.52 19.84
CA ARG A 20 1.87 -14.19 19.51
C ARG A 20 1.73 -13.46 18.18
N THR A 21 2.70 -12.62 17.83
CA THR A 21 2.72 -11.85 16.59
C THR A 21 3.49 -12.53 15.45
N ALA A 22 4.24 -13.61 15.73
CA ALA A 22 5.03 -14.32 14.72
C ALA A 22 4.21 -14.78 13.50
N PRO A 23 3.00 -15.37 13.65
CA PRO A 23 2.17 -15.76 12.51
C PRO A 23 1.77 -14.57 11.64
N ILE A 24 1.44 -13.42 12.26
CA ILE A 24 1.08 -12.19 11.56
C ILE A 24 2.28 -11.67 10.77
N ARG A 25 3.47 -11.65 11.37
CA ARG A 25 4.72 -11.22 10.70
C ARG A 25 5.11 -12.14 9.55
N ILE A 26 4.91 -13.46 9.69
CA ILE A 26 5.17 -14.44 8.63
C ILE A 26 4.18 -14.23 7.49
N HIS A 27 2.89 -14.05 7.78
CA HIS A 27 1.86 -13.81 6.77
C HIS A 27 2.16 -12.55 5.93
N HIS A 28 2.59 -11.45 6.54
CA HIS A 28 3.01 -10.24 5.82
C HIS A 28 4.27 -10.46 4.97
N LYS A 29 5.22 -11.27 5.45
CA LYS A 29 6.48 -11.54 4.74
C LYS A 29 6.29 -12.38 3.48
N PHE A 30 5.23 -13.20 3.42
CA PHE A 30 4.94 -14.12 2.31
C PHE A 30 3.74 -13.71 1.45
N ARG A 31 3.21 -12.49 1.62
CA ARG A 31 2.17 -12.02 0.70
C ARG A 31 2.73 -11.90 -0.72
N PRO A 32 2.03 -12.46 -1.71
CA PRO A 32 2.43 -12.29 -3.11
C PRO A 32 2.53 -10.80 -3.45
N SER A 33 3.59 -10.44 -4.12
CA SER A 33 3.80 -9.06 -4.56
C SER A 33 4.37 -9.03 -5.97
N THR A 34 4.17 -7.93 -6.67
CA THR A 34 4.74 -7.68 -7.99
C THR A 34 5.35 -6.29 -8.07
N GLN A 35 6.20 -6.11 -9.06
CA GLN A 35 6.76 -4.79 -9.38
C GLN A 35 6.33 -4.39 -10.79
N VAL A 36 6.13 -3.09 -10.96
CA VAL A 36 5.82 -2.46 -12.23
C VAL A 36 6.70 -1.23 -12.37
N SER A 37 7.27 -1.03 -13.55
CA SER A 37 8.16 0.10 -13.84
C SER A 37 7.78 0.78 -15.15
N ASN A 38 7.99 2.09 -15.23
CA ASN A 38 7.94 2.86 -16.48
C ASN A 38 9.33 3.21 -17.01
N GLY A 39 10.39 2.61 -16.43
CA GLY A 39 11.78 2.92 -16.77
C GLY A 39 12.43 3.94 -15.84
N GLU A 40 11.68 4.92 -15.34
CA GLU A 40 12.16 5.95 -14.41
C GLU A 40 11.86 5.58 -12.95
N PHE A 41 10.63 5.13 -12.69
CA PHE A 41 10.15 4.74 -11.37
C PHE A 41 9.73 3.29 -11.33
N THR A 42 9.81 2.68 -10.15
CA THR A 42 9.30 1.33 -9.88
C THR A 42 8.34 1.37 -8.70
N TRP A 43 7.17 0.78 -8.87
CA TRP A 43 6.14 0.61 -7.85
C TRP A 43 6.04 -0.85 -7.44
N LYS A 44 5.89 -1.08 -6.14
CA LYS A 44 5.66 -2.41 -5.56
C LYS A 44 4.19 -2.53 -5.19
N TYR A 45 3.58 -3.66 -5.55
CA TYR A 45 2.18 -3.94 -5.27
C TYR A 45 2.03 -5.28 -4.55
N SER A 46 1.31 -5.29 -3.44
CA SER A 46 0.75 -6.51 -2.85
C SER A 46 -0.31 -7.06 -3.80
N THR A 47 -0.24 -8.36 -4.06
CA THR A 47 -1.11 -9.02 -5.05
C THR A 47 -1.74 -10.28 -4.46
N PRO A 48 -2.53 -10.14 -3.37
CA PRO A 48 -3.15 -11.28 -2.69
C PRO A 48 -4.17 -12.03 -3.56
N THR A 49 -4.67 -11.39 -4.61
CA THR A 49 -5.62 -12.00 -5.55
C THR A 49 -5.17 -11.78 -7.01
N ARG A 50 -5.81 -12.54 -7.93
CA ARG A 50 -5.56 -12.35 -9.36
C ARG A 50 -5.97 -10.94 -9.82
N GLU A 51 -7.06 -10.40 -9.29
CA GLU A 51 -7.58 -9.06 -9.63
C GLU A 51 -6.56 -7.98 -9.24
N THR A 52 -6.00 -8.05 -8.04
CA THR A 52 -4.99 -7.08 -7.58
C THR A 52 -3.71 -7.15 -8.42
N TRP A 53 -3.31 -8.37 -8.83
CA TRP A 53 -2.19 -8.57 -9.74
C TRP A 53 -2.46 -7.96 -11.13
N VAL A 54 -3.65 -8.22 -11.71
CA VAL A 54 -4.05 -7.66 -13.01
C VAL A 54 -4.04 -6.13 -12.95
N ARG A 55 -4.64 -5.52 -11.91
CA ARG A 55 -4.66 -4.05 -11.74
C ARG A 55 -3.25 -3.47 -11.74
N ALA A 56 -2.34 -4.05 -10.98
CA ALA A 56 -0.95 -3.61 -10.95
C ALA A 56 -0.28 -3.73 -12.33
N LYS A 57 -0.40 -4.90 -12.97
CA LYS A 57 0.28 -5.17 -14.25
C LYS A 57 -0.25 -4.35 -15.43
N THR A 58 -1.52 -3.96 -15.38
CA THR A 58 -2.16 -3.21 -16.47
C THR A 58 -2.28 -1.71 -16.23
N MET A 59 -1.67 -1.17 -15.15
CA MET A 59 -1.84 0.23 -14.77
C MET A 59 -1.49 1.22 -15.88
N PHE A 60 -0.50 0.90 -16.72
CA PHE A 60 -0.08 1.77 -17.83
C PHE A 60 -0.84 1.51 -19.13
N THR A 61 -1.48 0.35 -19.27
CA THR A 61 -2.08 -0.06 -20.53
C THR A 61 -3.59 -0.01 -20.54
N LYS A 62 -4.21 -0.15 -19.36
CA LYS A 62 -5.68 -0.16 -19.25
C LYS A 62 -6.27 1.24 -19.38
N GLU A 63 -5.64 2.22 -18.78
CA GLU A 63 -6.10 3.60 -18.74
C GLU A 63 -4.96 4.59 -19.05
N PRO A 64 -4.37 4.54 -20.26
CA PRO A 64 -3.22 5.37 -20.61
C PRO A 64 -3.54 6.87 -20.53
N LYS A 65 -4.77 7.28 -20.87
CA LYS A 65 -5.21 8.68 -20.77
C LYS A 65 -5.21 9.21 -19.33
N THR A 66 -5.49 8.35 -18.34
CA THR A 66 -5.39 8.73 -16.94
C THR A 66 -3.93 8.99 -16.54
N ILE A 67 -3.01 8.15 -17.01
CA ILE A 67 -1.57 8.36 -16.79
C ILE A 67 -1.11 9.66 -17.46
N ASP A 68 -1.52 9.92 -18.70
CA ASP A 68 -1.19 11.16 -19.42
C ASP A 68 -1.70 12.38 -18.66
N TRP A 69 -2.94 12.32 -18.17
CA TRP A 69 -3.52 13.40 -17.35
C TRP A 69 -2.75 13.58 -16.04
N LEU A 70 -2.41 12.51 -15.31
CA LEU A 70 -1.61 12.58 -14.10
C LEU A 70 -0.25 13.24 -14.34
N ASN A 71 0.35 13.06 -15.52
CA ASN A 71 1.58 13.72 -15.91
C ASN A 71 1.45 15.24 -16.06
N THR A 72 0.23 15.75 -16.26
CA THR A 72 -0.03 17.20 -16.31
C THR A 72 -0.17 17.84 -14.93
N LEU A 73 -0.29 17.06 -13.86
CA LEU A 73 -0.37 17.60 -12.51
C LEU A 73 0.88 18.41 -12.17
N PRO A 74 0.72 19.58 -11.53
CA PRO A 74 1.88 20.31 -11.03
C PRO A 74 2.63 19.47 -9.99
N SER A 75 3.95 19.60 -9.98
CA SER A 75 4.76 18.99 -8.92
C SER A 75 4.30 19.53 -7.55
N LYS A 76 4.15 18.64 -6.57
CA LYS A 76 3.59 18.94 -5.24
C LYS A 76 2.13 19.42 -5.25
N GLY A 77 1.39 19.11 -6.31
CA GLY A 77 -0.05 19.36 -6.35
C GLY A 77 -0.82 18.41 -5.44
N THR A 78 -2.11 18.66 -5.26
CA THR A 78 -3.01 17.77 -4.51
C THR A 78 -3.92 17.01 -5.48
N LEU A 79 -4.05 15.70 -5.26
CA LEU A 79 -4.94 14.81 -6.00
C LEU A 79 -5.99 14.21 -5.06
N TRP A 80 -7.24 14.21 -5.47
CA TRP A 80 -8.29 13.38 -4.87
C TRP A 80 -8.55 12.19 -5.78
N ASP A 81 -8.20 10.98 -5.28
CA ASP A 81 -8.38 9.72 -5.99
C ASP A 81 -9.62 9.02 -5.45
N ILE A 82 -10.76 9.22 -6.12
CA ILE A 82 -12.07 8.70 -5.68
C ILE A 82 -12.31 7.36 -6.37
N GLY A 83 -12.36 6.29 -5.56
CA GLY A 83 -12.36 4.92 -6.05
C GLY A 83 -10.93 4.39 -6.27
N ALA A 84 -10.04 4.73 -5.37
CA ALA A 84 -8.60 4.46 -5.49
C ALA A 84 -8.24 2.99 -5.67
N SER A 85 -9.14 2.07 -5.32
CA SER A 85 -8.90 0.62 -5.44
C SER A 85 -7.61 0.21 -4.70
N VAL A 86 -6.70 -0.44 -5.39
CA VAL A 86 -5.38 -0.83 -4.84
C VAL A 86 -4.34 0.30 -4.89
N GLY A 87 -4.74 1.51 -5.31
CA GLY A 87 -3.92 2.72 -5.28
C GLY A 87 -3.00 2.91 -6.49
N CYS A 88 -3.31 2.34 -7.65
CA CYS A 88 -2.44 2.47 -8.83
C CYS A 88 -2.16 3.93 -9.17
N PHE A 89 -3.18 4.77 -9.25
CA PHE A 89 -3.06 6.18 -9.62
C PHE A 89 -2.57 7.04 -8.45
N SER A 90 -3.00 6.73 -7.23
CA SER A 90 -2.50 7.37 -6.01
C SER A 90 -0.98 7.22 -5.89
N LEU A 91 -0.48 5.99 -6.00
CA LEU A 91 0.96 5.71 -5.91
C LEU A 91 1.72 6.35 -7.07
N TYR A 92 1.13 6.33 -8.28
CA TYR A 92 1.72 6.98 -9.44
C TYR A 92 1.92 8.47 -9.20
N ALA A 93 0.86 9.19 -8.86
CA ALA A 93 0.89 10.63 -8.64
C ALA A 93 1.86 11.02 -7.50
N ALA A 94 1.79 10.31 -6.37
CA ALA A 94 2.66 10.58 -5.23
C ALA A 94 4.14 10.40 -5.60
N LYS A 95 4.49 9.32 -6.32
CA LYS A 95 5.88 9.00 -6.61
C LYS A 95 6.47 9.77 -7.78
N SER A 96 5.69 9.96 -8.87
CA SER A 96 6.19 10.60 -10.09
C SER A 96 6.05 12.12 -10.06
N ARG A 97 5.09 12.65 -9.30
CA ARG A 97 4.79 14.10 -9.24
C ARG A 97 5.05 14.71 -7.86
N ASN A 98 5.45 13.92 -6.86
CA ASN A 98 5.51 14.34 -5.45
C ASN A 98 4.17 14.93 -4.96
N ALA A 99 3.05 14.45 -5.51
CA ALA A 99 1.73 14.95 -5.18
C ALA A 99 1.30 14.48 -3.78
N GLU A 100 0.58 15.34 -3.06
CA GLU A 100 -0.22 14.92 -1.91
C GLU A 100 -1.51 14.30 -2.43
N VAL A 101 -1.85 13.09 -1.98
CA VAL A 101 -3.00 12.35 -2.49
C VAL A 101 -3.95 12.03 -1.35
N VAL A 102 -5.23 12.39 -1.50
CA VAL A 102 -6.30 11.90 -0.63
C VAL A 102 -7.03 10.80 -1.38
N SER A 103 -6.95 9.58 -0.88
CA SER A 103 -7.49 8.39 -1.55
C SER A 103 -8.76 7.91 -0.86
N PHE A 104 -9.81 7.64 -1.65
CA PHE A 104 -11.10 7.16 -1.15
C PHE A 104 -11.38 5.78 -1.72
N GLU A 105 -11.45 4.77 -0.87
CA GLU A 105 -11.80 3.39 -1.26
C GLU A 105 -12.80 2.80 -0.25
N PRO A 106 -14.07 2.61 -0.63
CA PRO A 106 -15.10 2.16 0.32
C PRO A 106 -15.03 0.67 0.66
N MET A 107 -14.38 -0.15 -0.19
CA MET A 107 -14.34 -1.59 0.02
C MET A 107 -13.18 -1.97 0.95
N ALA A 108 -13.48 -2.43 2.16
CA ALA A 108 -12.49 -2.72 3.19
C ALA A 108 -11.36 -3.67 2.75
N SER A 109 -11.68 -4.70 1.94
CA SER A 109 -10.67 -5.64 1.43
C SER A 109 -9.68 -4.98 0.47
N THR A 110 -10.16 -4.09 -0.38
CA THR A 110 -9.35 -3.35 -1.36
C THR A 110 -8.58 -2.22 -0.67
N TYR A 111 -9.23 -1.53 0.29
CA TYR A 111 -8.59 -0.52 1.14
C TYR A 111 -7.38 -1.09 1.89
N SER A 112 -7.51 -2.29 2.46
CA SER A 112 -6.38 -2.96 3.12
C SER A 112 -5.18 -3.18 2.17
N VAL A 113 -5.43 -3.47 0.90
CA VAL A 113 -4.38 -3.61 -0.12
C VAL A 113 -3.78 -2.24 -0.49
N LEU A 114 -4.62 -1.20 -0.58
CA LEU A 114 -4.18 0.19 -0.79
C LEU A 114 -3.19 0.62 0.31
N GLU A 115 -3.55 0.45 1.59
CA GLU A 115 -2.66 0.77 2.71
C GLU A 115 -1.34 0.00 2.65
N GLU A 116 -1.40 -1.31 2.35
CA GLU A 116 -0.20 -2.12 2.19
C GLU A 116 0.69 -1.61 1.05
N ASN A 117 0.10 -1.20 -0.08
CA ASN A 117 0.82 -0.67 -1.22
C ASN A 117 1.48 0.68 -0.91
N ILE A 118 0.81 1.55 -0.17
CA ILE A 118 1.38 2.81 0.34
C ILE A 118 2.63 2.52 1.18
N HIS A 119 2.52 1.57 2.09
CA HIS A 119 3.63 1.15 2.95
C HIS A 119 4.80 0.54 2.17
N LEU A 120 4.53 -0.38 1.23
CA LEU A 120 5.55 -1.03 0.40
C LEU A 120 6.38 -0.04 -0.44
N ASN A 121 5.82 1.12 -0.76
CA ASN A 121 6.47 2.17 -1.52
C ASN A 121 7.02 3.32 -0.67
N ASN A 122 6.87 3.28 0.66
CA ASN A 122 7.25 4.33 1.61
C ASN A 122 6.56 5.68 1.30
N LEU A 123 5.29 5.66 0.90
CA LEU A 123 4.52 6.84 0.50
C LEU A 123 3.52 7.34 1.54
N GLY A 124 3.59 6.88 2.79
CA GLY A 124 2.67 7.26 3.85
C GLY A 124 2.70 8.75 4.26
N SER A 125 3.73 9.50 3.86
CA SER A 125 3.77 10.96 4.03
C SER A 125 3.16 11.74 2.86
N TYR A 126 2.76 11.05 1.80
CA TYR A 126 2.18 11.64 0.59
C TYR A 126 0.75 11.21 0.34
N ILE A 127 0.36 10.03 0.80
CA ILE A 127 -0.96 9.45 0.52
C ILE A 127 -1.72 9.26 1.82
N PHE A 128 -2.90 9.84 1.88
CA PHE A 128 -3.86 9.81 3.00
C PHE A 128 -5.10 9.03 2.55
N PRO A 129 -5.20 7.73 2.89
CA PRO A 129 -6.30 6.88 2.48
C PRO A 129 -7.53 7.03 3.39
#